data_3ecb342751b63c6b4f8a3a11eef3cbec
#
_entry.id   3ecb342751b63c6b4f8a3a11eef3cbec
#
_cell.length_a   1.000
_cell.length_b   1.000
_cell.length_c   1.000
_cell.angle_alpha   90.00
_cell.angle_beta   90.00
_cell.angle_gamma   90.00
#
_symmetry.space_group_name_H-M   'P 1'
#
loop_
_entity.id
_entity.type
_entity.pdbx_description
1 polymer ?
#
loop_
_entity_poly.entity_id
_entity_poly.type
_entity_poly.pdbx_seq_one_letter_code
_entity_poly.pdbx_strand_id
1 'polypeptide(L)'
;MSGPRIEPDLLALVGRLIEAAPAGRPARIAIVGAQGSGKTTLARAAAHAFGAAQISIDDVYLTRAEREAMARDVHPLFLMRGPPGTHDLGLLTDLMDQLSAAGPDGTTWLPDFDKRGDDRLPRDRWRPYQGQPSAILIDAWCLGVVAEDAAALDRPVNALEQTRDADGRWRAAINDFVAGPYRVFADSLDAILFLKAPSFDVVLDWRCQQEADLLGIAPADLPPEERARLADFIRYFERITRRMLAGGVTADVTVKLDRNRVPGPISA
;
A
#
# COMPACT_ATOMS: atom_id res chain seq x y z
N MET A 1 -18.08 -20.04 -4.52
CA MET A 1 -17.32 -19.45 -3.39
C MET A 1 -17.71 -17.99 -3.34
N SER A 2 -18.38 -17.53 -2.27
CA SER A 2 -18.74 -16.12 -2.08
C SER A 2 -17.43 -15.34 -1.90
N GLY A 3 -17.18 -14.35 -2.74
CA GLY A 3 -16.05 -13.43 -2.58
C GLY A 3 -16.04 -12.77 -1.20
N PRO A 4 -14.90 -12.16 -0.78
CA PRO A 4 -14.80 -11.51 0.52
C PRO A 4 -15.90 -10.46 0.64
N ARG A 5 -16.71 -10.58 1.69
CA ARG A 5 -17.83 -9.68 1.96
C ARG A 5 -17.28 -8.36 2.47
N ILE A 6 -17.51 -7.27 1.73
CA ILE A 6 -17.15 -5.93 2.19
C ILE A 6 -18.26 -5.43 3.09
N GLU A 7 -17.87 -4.87 4.24
CA GLU A 7 -18.83 -4.24 5.15
C GLU A 7 -19.43 -2.99 4.47
N PRO A 8 -20.77 -2.90 4.36
CA PRO A 8 -21.44 -1.79 3.66
C PRO A 8 -21.02 -0.41 4.17
N ASP A 9 -20.76 -0.30 5.48
CA ASP A 9 -20.37 0.96 6.12
C ASP A 9 -18.99 1.47 5.65
N LEU A 10 -18.04 0.55 5.35
CA LEU A 10 -16.75 0.92 4.77
C LEU A 10 -16.91 1.46 3.35
N LEU A 11 -17.77 0.83 2.56
CA LEU A 11 -18.04 1.29 1.20
C LEU A 11 -18.71 2.68 1.22
N ALA A 12 -19.72 2.86 2.07
CA ALA A 12 -20.38 4.15 2.27
C ALA A 12 -19.40 5.23 2.75
N LEU A 13 -18.45 4.88 3.63
CA LEU A 13 -17.40 5.79 4.07
C LEU A 13 -16.55 6.29 2.91
N VAL A 14 -16.10 5.40 2.01
CA VAL A 14 -15.34 5.82 0.81
C VAL A 14 -16.16 6.76 -0.06
N GLY A 15 -17.47 6.48 -0.24
CA GLY A 15 -18.38 7.38 -0.96
C GLY A 15 -18.42 8.79 -0.35
N ARG A 16 -18.55 8.91 0.97
CA ARG A 16 -18.50 10.22 1.66
C ARG A 16 -17.18 10.95 1.46
N LEU A 17 -16.04 10.24 1.48
CA LEU A 17 -14.74 10.86 1.22
C LEU A 17 -14.64 11.39 -0.22
N ILE A 18 -15.19 10.66 -1.19
CA ILE A 18 -15.26 11.10 -2.59
C ILE A 18 -16.12 12.37 -2.71
N GLU A 19 -17.30 12.38 -2.06
CA GLU A 19 -18.23 13.52 -2.08
C GLU A 19 -17.67 14.77 -1.39
N ALA A 20 -16.84 14.59 -0.35
CA ALA A 20 -16.22 15.68 0.40
C ALA A 20 -15.00 16.29 -0.32
N ALA A 21 -14.47 15.65 -1.34
CA ALA A 21 -13.30 16.14 -2.07
C ALA A 21 -13.62 17.40 -2.90
N PRO A 22 -12.62 18.25 -3.21
CA PRO A 22 -12.82 19.46 -4.01
C PRO A 22 -13.43 19.13 -5.39
N ALA A 23 -14.44 19.90 -5.79
CA ALA A 23 -15.08 19.76 -7.11
C ALA A 23 -14.13 20.17 -8.25
N GLY A 24 -14.46 19.73 -9.47
CA GLY A 24 -13.75 20.15 -10.70
C GLY A 24 -12.66 19.17 -11.16
N ARG A 25 -12.33 18.17 -10.37
CA ARG A 25 -11.46 17.05 -10.74
C ARG A 25 -11.84 15.76 -10.00
N PRO A 26 -11.38 14.59 -10.45
CA PRO A 26 -11.55 13.35 -9.68
C PRO A 26 -10.94 13.47 -8.28
N ALA A 27 -11.67 12.96 -7.27
CA ALA A 27 -11.16 12.88 -5.91
C ALA A 27 -9.94 11.93 -5.85
N ARG A 28 -8.90 12.29 -5.08
CA ARG A 28 -7.67 11.50 -4.88
C ARG A 28 -7.65 10.94 -3.48
N ILE A 29 -8.06 9.68 -3.32
CA ILE A 29 -8.24 9.04 -2.02
C ILE A 29 -7.28 7.88 -1.86
N ALA A 30 -6.50 7.87 -0.78
CA ALA A 30 -5.73 6.68 -0.41
C ALA A 30 -6.48 5.80 0.60
N ILE A 31 -6.51 4.50 0.36
CA ILE A 31 -6.95 3.47 1.31
C ILE A 31 -5.71 2.74 1.79
N VAL A 32 -5.35 2.96 3.05
CA VAL A 32 -4.06 2.57 3.61
C VAL A 32 -4.24 1.53 4.71
N GLY A 33 -3.30 0.61 4.84
CA GLY A 33 -3.33 -0.41 5.90
C GLY A 33 -2.28 -1.49 5.69
N ALA A 34 -2.04 -2.28 6.73
CA ALA A 34 -1.08 -3.38 6.69
C ALA A 34 -1.41 -4.42 5.59
N GLN A 35 -0.44 -5.25 5.27
CA GLN A 35 -0.65 -6.38 4.35
C GLN A 35 -1.76 -7.28 4.90
N GLY A 36 -2.69 -7.68 4.03
CA GLY A 36 -3.82 -8.52 4.41
C GLY A 36 -4.99 -7.81 5.10
N SER A 37 -4.95 -6.48 5.29
CA SER A 37 -6.04 -5.71 5.93
C SER A 37 -7.33 -5.58 5.10
N GLY A 38 -7.34 -6.01 3.84
CA GLY A 38 -8.50 -5.89 2.95
C GLY A 38 -8.58 -4.60 2.14
N LYS A 39 -7.58 -3.70 2.23
CA LYS A 39 -7.56 -2.41 1.50
C LYS A 39 -7.78 -2.54 -0.01
N THR A 40 -7.10 -3.48 -0.68
CA THR A 40 -7.26 -3.71 -2.12
C THR A 40 -8.67 -4.18 -2.48
N THR A 41 -9.27 -5.03 -1.64
CA THR A 41 -10.64 -5.52 -1.81
C THR A 41 -11.64 -4.37 -1.68
N LEU A 42 -11.46 -3.50 -0.68
CA LEU A 42 -12.27 -2.30 -0.49
C LEU A 42 -12.10 -1.32 -1.66
N ALA A 43 -10.85 -1.05 -2.07
CA ALA A 43 -10.56 -0.14 -3.17
C ALA A 43 -11.21 -0.60 -4.49
N ARG A 44 -11.13 -1.89 -4.82
CA ARG A 44 -11.77 -2.47 -6.03
C ARG A 44 -13.29 -2.37 -5.98
N ALA A 45 -13.89 -2.67 -4.84
CA ALA A 45 -15.33 -2.57 -4.70
C ALA A 45 -15.83 -1.12 -4.79
N ALA A 46 -15.12 -0.19 -4.16
CA ALA A 46 -15.43 1.23 -4.25
C ALA A 46 -15.22 1.75 -5.68
N ALA A 47 -14.17 1.32 -6.38
CA ALA A 47 -13.95 1.68 -7.76
C ALA A 47 -15.13 1.24 -8.65
N HIS A 48 -15.62 0.01 -8.46
CA HIS A 48 -16.79 -0.49 -9.18
C HIS A 48 -18.08 0.27 -8.82
N ALA A 49 -18.30 0.53 -7.53
CA ALA A 49 -19.54 1.15 -7.05
C ALA A 49 -19.66 2.63 -7.44
N PHE A 50 -18.55 3.35 -7.51
CA PHE A 50 -18.53 4.80 -7.75
C PHE A 50 -17.97 5.21 -9.11
N GLY A 51 -17.61 4.27 -10.01
CA GLY A 51 -17.00 4.60 -11.29
C GLY A 51 -15.62 5.24 -11.14
N ALA A 52 -14.85 4.81 -10.13
CA ALA A 52 -13.52 5.32 -9.85
C ALA A 52 -12.42 4.47 -10.52
N ALA A 53 -11.25 5.08 -10.76
CA ALA A 53 -10.05 4.34 -11.12
C ALA A 53 -9.35 3.82 -9.86
N GLN A 54 -8.93 2.54 -9.86
CA GLN A 54 -8.13 1.97 -8.76
C GLN A 54 -6.70 1.71 -9.24
N ILE A 55 -5.73 2.21 -8.47
CA ILE A 55 -4.31 1.97 -8.66
C ILE A 55 -3.74 1.43 -7.34
N SER A 56 -3.01 0.32 -7.40
CA SER A 56 -2.23 -0.13 -6.25
C SER A 56 -0.85 0.52 -6.25
N ILE A 57 -0.36 0.95 -5.08
CA ILE A 57 1.04 1.37 -4.98
C ILE A 57 2.01 0.25 -5.39
N ASP A 58 1.57 -1.00 -5.25
CA ASP A 58 2.33 -2.19 -5.68
C ASP A 58 2.44 -2.30 -7.22
N ASP A 59 1.56 -1.64 -7.99
CA ASP A 59 1.61 -1.65 -9.45
C ASP A 59 2.70 -0.70 -10.00
N VAL A 60 3.17 0.23 -9.18
CA VAL A 60 4.19 1.22 -9.54
C VAL A 60 5.54 0.99 -8.84
N TYR A 61 5.86 -0.24 -8.46
CA TYR A 61 7.24 -0.50 -8.01
C TYR A 61 8.26 -0.08 -9.06
N LEU A 62 9.41 0.39 -8.60
CA LEU A 62 10.59 0.54 -9.44
C LEU A 62 10.89 -0.78 -10.16
N THR A 63 11.39 -0.69 -11.39
CA THR A 63 11.84 -1.85 -12.13
C THR A 63 12.94 -2.61 -11.36
N ARG A 64 13.17 -3.85 -11.71
CA ARG A 64 14.25 -4.62 -11.12
C ARG A 64 15.60 -3.96 -11.27
N ALA A 65 15.90 -3.41 -12.46
CA ALA A 65 17.15 -2.72 -12.73
C ALA A 65 17.34 -1.47 -11.85
N GLU A 66 16.28 -0.68 -11.64
CA GLU A 66 16.30 0.48 -10.73
C GLU A 66 16.55 0.06 -9.28
N ARG A 67 15.89 -1.02 -8.80
CA ARG A 67 16.12 -1.55 -7.46
C ARG A 67 17.53 -2.15 -7.29
N GLU A 68 18.09 -2.76 -8.33
CA GLU A 68 19.48 -3.21 -8.34
C GLU A 68 20.47 -2.04 -8.25
N ALA A 69 20.17 -0.91 -8.90
CA ALA A 69 20.94 0.31 -8.73
C ALA A 69 20.87 0.83 -7.29
N MET A 70 19.66 0.95 -6.72
CA MET A 70 19.49 1.33 -5.32
C MET A 70 20.20 0.37 -4.35
N ALA A 71 20.19 -0.93 -4.66
CA ALA A 71 20.88 -1.93 -3.84
C ALA A 71 22.40 -1.75 -3.82
N ARG A 72 22.98 -1.29 -4.93
CA ARG A 72 24.42 -0.96 -5.02
C ARG A 72 24.76 0.38 -4.37
N ASP A 73 23.95 1.40 -4.65
CA ASP A 73 24.30 2.80 -4.37
C ASP A 73 23.86 3.24 -2.96
N VAL A 74 22.79 2.65 -2.43
CA VAL A 74 22.23 3.01 -1.11
C VAL A 74 22.41 1.86 -0.10
N HIS A 75 21.68 0.75 -0.28
CA HIS A 75 21.80 -0.40 0.62
C HIS A 75 21.24 -1.68 -0.01
N PRO A 76 21.91 -2.87 0.15
CA PRO A 76 21.50 -4.13 -0.49
C PRO A 76 20.04 -4.57 -0.23
N LEU A 77 19.44 -4.15 0.89
CA LEU A 77 18.03 -4.47 1.22
C LEU A 77 17.02 -3.78 0.28
N PHE A 78 17.42 -2.76 -0.51
CA PHE A 78 16.55 -2.14 -1.53
C PHE A 78 16.35 -3.00 -2.79
N LEU A 79 17.04 -4.12 -2.90
CA LEU A 79 16.70 -5.12 -3.91
C LEU A 79 15.28 -5.67 -3.70
N MET A 80 14.86 -5.80 -2.43
CA MET A 80 13.48 -6.18 -2.08
C MET A 80 12.52 -5.03 -2.39
N ARG A 81 11.50 -5.33 -3.20
CA ARG A 81 10.39 -4.40 -3.45
C ARG A 81 9.51 -4.26 -2.21
N GLY A 82 8.86 -3.11 -2.08
CA GLY A 82 7.86 -2.85 -1.06
C GLY A 82 8.22 -1.76 -0.07
N PRO A 83 9.43 -1.72 0.54
CA PRO A 83 9.82 -0.63 1.43
C PRO A 83 9.73 0.75 0.76
N PRO A 84 9.42 1.83 1.52
CA PRO A 84 9.50 3.19 1.00
C PRO A 84 10.82 3.46 0.31
N GLY A 85 10.75 4.12 -0.85
CA GLY A 85 11.88 4.31 -1.77
C GLY A 85 11.85 3.36 -2.97
N THR A 86 11.11 2.25 -2.93
CA THR A 86 11.02 1.29 -4.03
C THR A 86 9.78 1.43 -4.90
N HIS A 87 9.03 2.53 -4.76
CA HIS A 87 7.87 2.87 -5.59
C HIS A 87 8.20 4.09 -6.45
N ASP A 88 7.73 4.07 -7.69
CA ASP A 88 7.84 5.17 -8.64
C ASP A 88 6.67 6.16 -8.40
N LEU A 89 6.85 7.05 -7.40
CA LEU A 89 5.84 8.05 -7.06
C LEU A 89 5.67 9.10 -8.17
N GLY A 90 6.70 9.33 -8.99
CA GLY A 90 6.61 10.18 -10.18
C GLY A 90 5.62 9.59 -11.19
N LEU A 91 5.78 8.32 -11.55
CA LEU A 91 4.83 7.61 -12.40
C LEU A 91 3.41 7.63 -11.81
N LEU A 92 3.24 7.41 -10.50
CA LEU A 92 1.93 7.42 -9.87
C LEU A 92 1.28 8.81 -9.95
N THR A 93 2.04 9.88 -9.77
CA THR A 93 1.57 11.26 -9.94
C THR A 93 1.16 11.53 -11.38
N ASP A 94 1.98 11.16 -12.36
CA ASP A 94 1.68 11.32 -13.79
C ASP A 94 0.39 10.57 -14.19
N LEU A 95 0.16 9.38 -13.64
CA LEU A 95 -1.06 8.61 -13.88
C LEU A 95 -2.29 9.29 -13.30
N MET A 96 -2.20 9.86 -12.10
CA MET A 96 -3.30 10.61 -11.50
C MET A 96 -3.63 11.86 -12.33
N ASP A 97 -2.63 12.55 -12.86
CA ASP A 97 -2.83 13.72 -13.69
C ASP A 97 -3.42 13.35 -15.06
N GLN A 98 -2.96 12.26 -15.69
CA GLN A 98 -3.54 11.73 -16.93
C GLN A 98 -5.00 11.34 -16.74
N LEU A 99 -5.36 10.62 -15.66
CA LEU A 99 -6.74 10.27 -15.34
C LEU A 99 -7.60 11.51 -15.11
N SER A 100 -7.04 12.52 -14.44
CA SER A 100 -7.76 13.78 -14.16
C SER A 100 -7.99 14.62 -15.41
N ALA A 101 -7.11 14.54 -16.40
CA ALA A 101 -7.19 15.27 -17.65
C ALA A 101 -7.89 14.50 -18.78
N ALA A 102 -8.25 13.22 -18.57
CA ALA A 102 -8.84 12.38 -19.60
C ALA A 102 -10.19 12.93 -20.05
N GLY A 103 -10.40 13.04 -21.37
CA GLY A 103 -11.70 13.30 -21.95
C GLY A 103 -12.57 12.02 -22.00
N PRO A 104 -13.85 12.13 -22.39
CA PRO A 104 -14.76 10.98 -22.39
C PRO A 104 -14.25 9.76 -23.17
N ASP A 105 -13.55 9.99 -24.27
CA ASP A 105 -12.99 8.93 -25.13
C ASP A 105 -11.49 8.71 -24.88
N GLY A 106 -10.91 9.39 -23.88
CA GLY A 106 -9.51 9.28 -23.53
C GLY A 106 -9.18 7.92 -22.89
N THR A 107 -7.98 7.40 -23.14
CA THR A 107 -7.50 6.16 -22.53
C THR A 107 -6.26 6.44 -21.71
N THR A 108 -6.30 6.12 -20.41
CA THR A 108 -5.13 6.10 -19.54
C THR A 108 -4.67 4.66 -19.35
N TRP A 109 -3.39 4.39 -19.61
CA TRP A 109 -2.81 3.06 -19.44
C TRP A 109 -2.24 2.93 -18.02
N LEU A 110 -2.81 2.02 -17.23
CA LEU A 110 -2.40 1.76 -15.85
C LEU A 110 -1.39 0.62 -15.80
N PRO A 111 -0.26 0.79 -15.10
CA PRO A 111 0.78 -0.23 -14.99
C PRO A 111 0.28 -1.47 -14.27
N ASP A 112 1.02 -2.55 -14.43
CA ASP A 112 0.90 -3.76 -13.64
C ASP A 112 2.30 -4.29 -13.33
N PHE A 113 2.44 -5.02 -12.22
CA PHE A 113 3.72 -5.56 -11.76
C PHE A 113 3.65 -7.09 -11.70
N ASP A 114 4.55 -7.73 -12.44
CA ASP A 114 4.70 -9.18 -12.36
C ASP A 114 5.44 -9.58 -11.07
N LYS A 115 4.67 -9.98 -10.05
CA LYS A 115 5.24 -10.39 -8.75
C LYS A 115 6.08 -11.67 -8.84
N ARG A 116 5.92 -12.49 -9.88
CA ARG A 116 6.71 -13.72 -10.11
C ARG A 116 8.01 -13.40 -10.84
N GLY A 117 7.93 -12.61 -11.92
CA GLY A 117 9.08 -12.09 -12.64
C GLY A 117 9.85 -11.01 -11.87
N ASP A 118 9.25 -10.48 -10.80
CA ASP A 118 9.79 -9.42 -9.94
C ASP A 118 10.16 -8.15 -10.70
N ASP A 119 9.32 -7.79 -11.70
CA ASP A 119 9.52 -6.58 -12.50
C ASP A 119 8.19 -5.95 -12.94
N ARG A 120 8.23 -4.66 -13.28
CA ARG A 120 7.09 -3.95 -13.86
C ARG A 120 6.85 -4.44 -15.29
N LEU A 121 5.59 -4.73 -15.63
CA LEU A 121 5.24 -5.15 -16.97
C LEU A 121 5.55 -4.04 -18.00
N PRO A 122 5.96 -4.39 -19.23
CA PRO A 122 6.17 -3.42 -20.29
C PRO A 122 4.85 -2.73 -20.65
N ARG A 123 4.95 -1.51 -21.19
CA ARG A 123 3.80 -0.61 -21.38
C ARG A 123 2.69 -1.18 -22.28
N ASP A 124 3.01 -2.01 -23.23
CA ASP A 124 2.06 -2.70 -24.11
C ASP A 124 1.19 -3.75 -23.38
N ARG A 125 1.54 -4.08 -22.14
CA ARG A 125 0.80 -5.00 -21.26
C ARG A 125 0.07 -4.28 -20.11
N TRP A 126 0.07 -2.93 -20.11
CA TRP A 126 -0.66 -2.16 -19.13
C TRP A 126 -2.17 -2.23 -19.37
N ARG A 127 -2.95 -2.00 -18.32
CA ARG A 127 -4.41 -2.08 -18.37
C ARG A 127 -5.00 -0.74 -18.83
N PRO A 128 -5.91 -0.70 -19.82
CA PRO A 128 -6.58 0.54 -20.20
C PRO A 128 -7.65 0.94 -19.18
N TYR A 129 -7.72 2.22 -18.87
CA TYR A 129 -8.86 2.87 -18.24
C TYR A 129 -9.46 3.89 -19.18
N GLN A 130 -10.79 3.86 -19.38
CA GLN A 130 -11.48 4.70 -20.36
C GLN A 130 -12.14 5.90 -19.68
N GLY A 131 -11.93 7.07 -20.24
CA GLY A 131 -12.53 8.33 -19.78
C GLY A 131 -11.95 8.86 -18.47
N GLN A 132 -12.60 9.89 -17.94
CA GLN A 132 -12.28 10.48 -16.66
C GLN A 132 -13.04 9.74 -15.54
N PRO A 133 -12.36 9.24 -14.50
CA PRO A 133 -13.03 8.61 -13.36
C PRO A 133 -13.72 9.65 -12.45
N SER A 134 -14.70 9.20 -11.66
CA SER A 134 -15.26 10.02 -10.56
C SER A 134 -14.24 10.30 -9.45
N ALA A 135 -13.37 9.33 -9.20
CA ALA A 135 -12.30 9.39 -8.20
C ALA A 135 -11.12 8.50 -8.61
N ILE A 136 -9.96 8.74 -8.01
CA ILE A 136 -8.76 7.91 -8.11
C ILE A 136 -8.52 7.33 -6.72
N LEU A 137 -8.69 6.00 -6.60
CA LEU A 137 -8.50 5.27 -5.36
C LEU A 137 -7.15 4.58 -5.37
N ILE A 138 -6.29 4.95 -4.43
CA ILE A 138 -4.94 4.38 -4.30
C ILE A 138 -4.94 3.42 -3.11
N ASP A 139 -4.73 2.13 -3.33
CA ASP A 139 -4.49 1.21 -2.23
C ASP A 139 -3.00 1.12 -1.94
N ALA A 140 -2.63 1.42 -0.70
CA ALA A 140 -1.25 1.50 -0.27
C ALA A 140 -1.06 0.95 1.15
N TRP A 141 0.17 0.59 1.49
CA TRP A 141 0.44 0.10 2.84
C TRP A 141 1.17 1.13 3.73
N CYS A 142 1.83 2.14 3.14
CA CYS A 142 2.72 3.07 3.84
C CYS A 142 2.44 4.56 3.60
N LEU A 143 1.43 4.92 2.79
CA LEU A 143 1.12 6.33 2.57
C LEU A 143 0.59 6.99 3.84
N GLY A 144 0.95 8.26 4.03
CA GLY A 144 0.59 9.01 5.23
C GLY A 144 1.41 8.67 6.47
N VAL A 145 2.35 7.71 6.42
CA VAL A 145 3.24 7.43 7.55
C VAL A 145 4.10 8.68 7.85
N VAL A 146 4.30 8.95 9.13
CA VAL A 146 5.13 10.05 9.63
C VAL A 146 6.51 9.49 9.99
N ALA A 147 7.56 10.14 9.48
CA ALA A 147 8.94 9.76 9.77
C ALA A 147 9.19 9.67 11.29
N GLU A 148 10.11 8.81 11.67
CA GLU A 148 10.56 8.67 13.06
C GLU A 148 11.64 9.69 13.37
N ASP A 149 11.78 10.03 14.66
CA ASP A 149 12.92 10.80 15.15
C ASP A 149 14.21 9.99 15.03
N ALA A 150 15.35 10.64 14.82
CA ALA A 150 16.64 10.00 14.65
C ALA A 150 16.97 9.00 15.78
N ALA A 151 16.66 9.35 17.03
CA ALA A 151 16.90 8.47 18.19
C ALA A 151 16.08 7.15 18.13
N ALA A 152 14.93 7.12 17.46
CA ALA A 152 14.16 5.89 17.29
C ALA A 152 14.82 4.94 16.28
N LEU A 153 15.65 5.48 15.38
CA LEU A 153 16.38 4.69 14.38
C LEU A 153 17.62 3.98 14.97
N ASP A 154 18.09 4.37 16.14
CA ASP A 154 19.25 3.73 16.80
C ASP A 154 18.99 2.25 17.15
N ARG A 155 17.72 1.89 17.34
CA ARG A 155 17.33 0.54 17.77
C ARG A 155 16.67 -0.24 16.64
N PRO A 156 17.21 -1.42 16.27
CA PRO A 156 16.57 -2.31 15.34
C PRO A 156 15.25 -2.84 15.94
N VAL A 157 14.19 -2.95 15.12
CA VAL A 157 12.87 -3.45 15.55
C VAL A 157 12.72 -4.95 15.37
N ASN A 158 13.60 -5.58 14.58
CA ASN A 158 13.55 -7.01 14.31
C ASN A 158 14.94 -7.56 13.92
N ALA A 159 15.01 -8.89 13.73
CA ALA A 159 16.23 -9.57 13.35
C ALA A 159 16.79 -9.16 11.98
N LEU A 160 15.95 -8.76 11.02
CA LEU A 160 16.41 -8.27 9.72
C LEU A 160 17.26 -7.00 9.90
N GLU A 161 16.74 -6.02 10.62
CA GLU A 161 17.47 -4.78 10.89
C GLU A 161 18.72 -5.05 11.74
N GLN A 162 18.61 -5.93 12.73
CA GLN A 162 19.74 -6.26 13.60
C GLN A 162 20.90 -6.90 12.85
N THR A 163 20.62 -7.78 11.88
CA THR A 163 21.65 -8.59 11.22
C THR A 163 22.07 -8.08 9.85
N ARG A 164 21.17 -7.46 9.11
CA ARG A 164 21.40 -7.02 7.73
C ARG A 164 21.42 -5.50 7.54
N ASP A 165 21.07 -4.74 8.58
CA ASP A 165 21.11 -3.29 8.66
C ASP A 165 21.70 -2.85 10.02
N ALA A 166 22.77 -3.49 10.45
CA ALA A 166 23.38 -3.26 11.77
C ALA A 166 23.88 -1.81 11.94
N ASP A 167 24.31 -1.17 10.86
CA ASP A 167 24.73 0.23 10.82
C ASP A 167 23.57 1.24 10.68
N GLY A 168 22.34 0.77 10.48
CA GLY A 168 21.14 1.61 10.42
C GLY A 168 20.93 2.38 9.12
N ARG A 169 21.78 2.21 8.10
CA ARG A 169 21.69 2.98 6.87
C ARG A 169 20.43 2.71 6.06
N TRP A 170 19.93 1.47 6.05
CA TRP A 170 18.71 1.13 5.31
C TRP A 170 17.49 1.78 5.95
N ARG A 171 17.30 1.62 7.28
CA ARG A 171 16.15 2.23 7.98
C ARG A 171 16.20 3.74 8.01
N ALA A 172 17.41 4.34 8.03
CA ALA A 172 17.58 5.78 7.90
C ALA A 172 17.15 6.27 6.51
N ALA A 173 17.62 5.60 5.43
CA ALA A 173 17.20 5.93 4.07
C ALA A 173 15.68 5.77 3.85
N ILE A 174 15.06 4.72 4.41
CA ILE A 174 13.59 4.59 4.40
C ILE A 174 12.94 5.78 5.09
N ASN A 175 13.45 6.20 6.24
CA ASN A 175 12.91 7.33 6.99
C ASN A 175 13.03 8.64 6.21
N ASP A 176 14.12 8.84 5.46
CA ASP A 176 14.31 9.99 4.57
C ASP A 176 13.32 9.97 3.40
N PHE A 177 13.07 8.81 2.79
CA PHE A 177 12.02 8.67 1.78
C PHE A 177 10.64 9.02 2.34
N VAL A 178 10.33 8.55 3.54
CA VAL A 178 9.07 8.86 4.24
C VAL A 178 8.95 10.36 4.53
N ALA A 179 9.99 11.00 5.06
CA ALA A 179 10.00 12.43 5.37
C ALA A 179 9.93 13.33 4.12
N GLY A 180 10.45 12.85 3.00
CA GLY A 180 10.54 13.57 1.73
C GLY A 180 9.43 13.19 0.73
N PRO A 181 9.75 12.40 -0.31
CA PRO A 181 8.84 12.18 -1.43
C PRO A 181 7.50 11.53 -1.06
N TYR A 182 7.46 10.62 -0.07
CA TYR A 182 6.18 10.02 0.37
C TYR A 182 5.30 11.01 1.10
N ARG A 183 5.87 11.92 1.88
CA ARG A 183 5.12 12.99 2.54
C ARG A 183 4.55 13.95 1.50
N VAL A 184 5.36 14.40 0.54
CA VAL A 184 4.90 15.29 -0.55
C VAL A 184 3.78 14.64 -1.35
N PHE A 185 3.90 13.34 -1.66
CA PHE A 185 2.84 12.62 -2.35
C PHE A 185 1.56 12.52 -1.51
N ALA A 186 1.68 12.16 -0.23
CA ALA A 186 0.53 12.05 0.68
C ALA A 186 -0.21 13.39 0.83
N ASP A 187 0.52 14.51 0.89
CA ASP A 187 -0.04 15.87 0.98
C ASP A 187 -0.78 16.31 -0.31
N SER A 188 -0.60 15.60 -1.44
CA SER A 188 -1.32 15.84 -2.70
C SER A 188 -2.68 15.11 -2.79
N LEU A 189 -2.99 14.28 -1.82
CA LEU A 189 -4.26 13.54 -1.74
C LEU A 189 -5.34 14.36 -1.04
N ASP A 190 -6.60 14.11 -1.40
CA ASP A 190 -7.74 14.77 -0.77
C ASP A 190 -8.10 14.12 0.58
N ALA A 191 -7.90 12.81 0.71
CA ALA A 191 -8.08 12.11 1.97
C ALA A 191 -7.30 10.79 2.04
N ILE A 192 -6.97 10.40 3.26
CA ILE A 192 -6.35 9.11 3.60
C ILE A 192 -7.26 8.37 4.57
N LEU A 193 -7.77 7.21 4.14
CA LEU A 193 -8.50 6.25 4.97
C LEU A 193 -7.54 5.18 5.48
N PHE A 194 -7.29 5.15 6.79
CA PHE A 194 -6.43 4.15 7.41
C PHE A 194 -7.20 2.99 8.02
N LEU A 195 -7.04 1.79 7.46
CA LEU A 195 -7.51 0.53 8.02
C LEU A 195 -6.49 0.02 9.05
N LYS A 196 -6.71 0.37 10.32
CA LYS A 196 -5.79 0.11 11.42
C LYS A 196 -5.93 -1.32 11.92
N ALA A 197 -4.92 -2.17 11.69
CA ALA A 197 -4.83 -3.50 12.27
C ALA A 197 -4.72 -3.41 13.82
N PRO A 198 -5.19 -4.43 14.57
CA PRO A 198 -5.13 -4.40 16.04
C PRO A 198 -3.69 -4.47 16.57
N SER A 199 -2.79 -5.16 15.88
CA SER A 199 -1.36 -5.24 16.19
C SER A 199 -0.57 -5.67 14.96
N PHE A 200 0.76 -5.62 15.02
CA PHE A 200 1.60 -6.18 13.95
C PHE A 200 1.53 -7.71 13.88
N ASP A 201 1.28 -8.39 14.99
CA ASP A 201 1.29 -9.85 15.07
C ASP A 201 0.26 -10.52 14.16
N VAL A 202 -0.89 -9.85 13.92
CA VAL A 202 -1.93 -10.37 13.01
C VAL A 202 -1.53 -10.31 11.53
N VAL A 203 -0.51 -9.51 11.18
CA VAL A 203 -0.10 -9.33 9.77
C VAL A 203 0.43 -10.63 9.18
N LEU A 204 1.20 -11.41 9.95
CA LEU A 204 1.67 -12.72 9.51
C LEU A 204 0.50 -13.66 9.23
N ASP A 205 -0.45 -13.74 10.14
CA ASP A 205 -1.62 -14.63 9.97
C ASP A 205 -2.45 -14.20 8.74
N TRP A 206 -2.64 -12.89 8.56
CA TRP A 206 -3.33 -12.37 7.38
C TRP A 206 -2.59 -12.66 6.06
N ARG A 207 -1.23 -12.57 6.07
CA ARG A 207 -0.43 -12.92 4.91
C ARG A 207 -0.46 -14.41 4.63
N CYS A 208 -0.39 -15.26 5.67
CA CYS A 208 -0.53 -16.71 5.53
C CYS A 208 -1.90 -17.09 4.94
N GLN A 209 -2.98 -16.42 5.40
CA GLN A 209 -4.29 -16.65 4.81
C GLN A 209 -4.34 -16.25 3.33
N GLN A 210 -3.81 -15.08 2.95
CA GLN A 210 -3.74 -14.69 1.54
C GLN A 210 -2.97 -15.68 0.67
N GLU A 211 -1.85 -16.21 1.18
CA GLU A 211 -1.07 -17.21 0.44
C GLU A 211 -1.83 -18.53 0.30
N ALA A 212 -2.47 -18.98 1.38
CA ALA A 212 -3.32 -20.18 1.36
C ALA A 212 -4.49 -20.05 0.38
N ASP A 213 -5.16 -18.89 0.35
CA ASP A 213 -6.23 -18.59 -0.61
C ASP A 213 -5.74 -18.65 -2.07
N LEU A 214 -4.53 -18.15 -2.35
CA LEU A 214 -3.89 -18.21 -3.67
C LEU A 214 -3.54 -19.64 -4.08
N LEU A 215 -3.17 -20.48 -3.13
CA LEU A 215 -2.86 -21.90 -3.34
C LEU A 215 -4.12 -22.78 -3.34
N GLY A 216 -5.28 -22.25 -2.97
CA GLY A 216 -6.53 -23.01 -2.86
C GLY A 216 -6.54 -24.03 -1.70
N ILE A 217 -5.80 -23.79 -0.62
CA ILE A 217 -5.68 -24.62 0.58
C ILE A 217 -6.21 -23.91 1.83
N ALA A 218 -6.45 -24.67 2.91
CA ALA A 218 -6.76 -24.03 4.18
C ALA A 218 -5.50 -23.38 4.80
N PRO A 219 -5.62 -22.25 5.55
CA PRO A 219 -4.46 -21.61 6.19
C PRO A 219 -3.68 -22.53 7.15
N ALA A 220 -4.35 -23.52 7.75
CA ALA A 220 -3.71 -24.52 8.61
C ALA A 220 -2.81 -25.51 7.81
N ASP A 221 -3.08 -25.67 6.51
CA ASP A 221 -2.34 -26.59 5.62
C ASP A 221 -1.17 -25.89 4.92
N LEU A 222 -0.92 -24.60 5.21
CA LEU A 222 0.20 -23.86 4.63
C LEU A 222 1.52 -24.47 5.14
N PRO A 223 2.43 -24.89 4.23
CA PRO A 223 3.69 -25.50 4.61
C PRO A 223 4.49 -24.63 5.59
N PRO A 224 5.14 -25.21 6.62
CA PRO A 224 5.94 -24.47 7.59
C PRO A 224 7.03 -23.58 6.95
N GLU A 225 7.65 -24.06 5.87
CA GLU A 225 8.64 -23.29 5.10
C GLU A 225 8.04 -22.06 4.43
N GLU A 226 6.82 -22.13 3.92
CA GLU A 226 6.13 -20.98 3.35
C GLU A 226 5.76 -19.97 4.44
N ARG A 227 5.29 -20.44 5.60
CA ARG A 227 5.04 -19.57 6.74
C ARG A 227 6.33 -18.86 7.21
N ALA A 228 7.44 -19.58 7.25
CA ALA A 228 8.75 -19.00 7.60
C ALA A 228 9.19 -17.94 6.56
N ARG A 229 9.03 -18.23 5.27
CA ARG A 229 9.32 -17.30 4.17
C ARG A 229 8.48 -16.01 4.29
N LEU A 230 7.19 -16.15 4.60
CA LEU A 230 6.30 -15.01 4.81
C LEU A 230 6.68 -14.22 6.07
N ALA A 231 7.08 -14.89 7.14
CA ALA A 231 7.56 -14.24 8.36
C ALA A 231 8.84 -13.42 8.11
N ASP A 232 9.77 -13.92 7.30
CA ASP A 232 10.96 -13.16 6.90
C ASP A 232 10.59 -11.99 5.99
N PHE A 233 9.66 -12.19 5.06
CA PHE A 233 9.19 -11.13 4.16
C PHE A 233 8.55 -9.97 4.91
N ILE A 234 7.67 -10.19 5.88
CA ILE A 234 6.97 -9.10 6.58
C ILE A 234 7.91 -8.26 7.46
N ARG A 235 9.13 -8.74 7.81
CA ARG A 235 10.11 -7.95 8.58
C ARG A 235 10.56 -6.68 7.85
N TYR A 236 10.53 -6.68 6.51
CA TYR A 236 10.84 -5.48 5.72
C TYR A 236 9.83 -4.34 5.91
N PHE A 237 8.63 -4.66 6.39
CA PHE A 237 7.51 -3.73 6.55
C PHE A 237 7.22 -3.40 8.01
N GLU A 238 7.85 -4.12 8.94
CA GLU A 238 7.50 -4.11 10.36
C GLU A 238 7.66 -2.73 11.00
N ARG A 239 8.80 -2.06 10.82
CA ARG A 239 9.06 -0.74 11.39
C ARG A 239 7.96 0.26 11.03
N ILE A 240 7.71 0.41 9.75
CA ILE A 240 6.71 1.35 9.23
C ILE A 240 5.30 0.97 9.70
N THR A 241 4.95 -0.32 9.66
CA THR A 241 3.64 -0.76 10.14
C THR A 241 3.47 -0.48 11.63
N ARG A 242 4.47 -0.79 12.48
CA ARG A 242 4.43 -0.49 13.91
C ARG A 242 4.33 1.02 14.16
N ARG A 243 5.06 1.84 13.41
CA ARG A 243 4.99 3.31 13.48
C ARG A 243 3.56 3.80 13.23
N MET A 244 2.91 3.32 12.16
CA MET A 244 1.53 3.70 11.81
C MET A 244 0.53 3.22 12.88
N LEU A 245 0.69 1.99 13.37
CA LEU A 245 -0.17 1.44 14.44
C LEU A 245 -0.04 2.20 15.76
N ALA A 246 1.14 2.76 16.04
CA ALA A 246 1.40 3.60 17.22
C ALA A 246 0.88 5.05 17.07
N GLY A 247 0.23 5.39 15.95
CA GLY A 247 -0.31 6.73 15.69
C GLY A 247 0.59 7.60 14.80
N GLY A 248 1.73 7.09 14.32
CA GLY A 248 2.60 7.79 13.38
C GLY A 248 2.07 7.72 11.94
N VAL A 249 0.83 8.13 11.73
CA VAL A 249 0.19 8.22 10.41
C VAL A 249 -0.69 9.45 10.36
N THR A 250 -0.58 10.22 9.29
CA THR A 250 -1.53 11.28 8.94
C THR A 250 -2.67 10.65 8.17
N ALA A 251 -3.84 10.56 8.77
CA ALA A 251 -5.03 9.99 8.16
C ALA A 251 -6.25 10.82 8.53
N ASP A 252 -7.12 11.10 7.54
CA ASP A 252 -8.36 11.85 7.78
C ASP A 252 -9.39 11.00 8.51
N VAL A 253 -9.40 9.70 8.20
CA VAL A 253 -10.25 8.73 8.88
C VAL A 253 -9.46 7.49 9.22
N THR A 254 -9.60 7.02 10.48
CA THR A 254 -9.03 5.75 10.94
C THR A 254 -10.15 4.78 11.33
N VAL A 255 -10.20 3.64 10.66
CA VAL A 255 -11.08 2.53 11.01
C VAL A 255 -10.28 1.43 11.67
N LYS A 256 -10.58 1.14 12.93
CA LYS A 256 -9.94 0.03 13.65
C LYS A 256 -10.53 -1.29 13.19
N LEU A 257 -9.67 -2.23 12.85
CA LEU A 257 -10.06 -3.60 12.51
C LEU A 257 -9.82 -4.53 13.69
N ASP A 258 -10.65 -5.55 13.83
CA ASP A 258 -10.35 -6.68 14.71
C ASP A 258 -9.44 -7.72 14.00
N ARG A 259 -9.13 -8.84 14.69
CA ARG A 259 -8.30 -9.92 14.11
C ARG A 259 -8.94 -10.58 12.88
N ASN A 260 -10.26 -10.51 12.74
CA ASN A 260 -11.01 -11.06 11.62
C ASN A 260 -11.26 -10.02 10.52
N ARG A 261 -10.66 -8.83 10.63
CA ARG A 261 -10.83 -7.67 9.74
C ARG A 261 -12.22 -7.03 9.82
N VAL A 262 -12.98 -7.34 10.88
CA VAL A 262 -14.28 -6.68 11.10
C VAL A 262 -14.01 -5.25 11.58
N PRO A 263 -14.57 -4.23 10.90
CA PRO A 263 -14.41 -2.85 11.32
C PRO A 263 -15.14 -2.60 12.65
N GLY A 264 -14.46 -1.87 13.53
CA GLY A 264 -15.11 -1.27 14.70
C GLY A 264 -16.01 -0.09 14.31
N PRO A 265 -16.66 0.56 15.30
CA PRO A 265 -17.50 1.71 15.04
C PRO A 265 -16.78 2.77 14.21
N ILE A 266 -17.40 3.19 13.11
CA ILE A 266 -16.92 4.28 12.26
C ILE A 266 -17.47 5.56 12.88
N SER A 267 -16.61 6.31 13.54
CA SER A 267 -16.97 7.66 13.99
C SER A 267 -17.08 8.56 12.77
N ALA A 268 -18.24 9.20 12.64
CA ALA A 268 -18.48 10.22 11.61
C ALA A 268 -17.65 11.48 11.91
#